data_b599471e9bb3abbf3a403bca85285bfb
#
_entry.id   b599471e9bb3abbf3a403bca85285bfb
#
_cell.length_a   1.000
_cell.length_b   1.000
_cell.length_c   1.000
_cell.angle_alpha   90.00
_cell.angle_beta   90.00
_cell.angle_gamma   90.00
#
_symmetry.space_group_name_H-M   'P 1'
#
loop_
_entity.id
_entity.type
_entity.pdbx_description
1 polymer ?
#
loop_
_entity_poly.entity_id
_entity_poly.type
_entity_poly.pdbx_seq_one_letter_code
_entity_poly.pdbx_strand_id
1 'polypeptide(L)'
;MNYNEVYHDRDIFVEDYKEMNRSFKIYVYPHRRNDPFANVLLPMGSEPGVIMLVKVTLRRKKLAFFAGKINSPVREKLLQVWRNDTEIFAHSGRLKTPYADELLGSKFCLHVKGYEVNTARIADSLYYGCVPVIIADYHDLPFADILNLKSFSIDVATLDIPLLKKILKRFSFEEYLMLQRNALKVRKHFQWHLSPVDYDAFYMVMYELWLRRSSVRLPSNAFVHPN
;
A
#
# COMPACT_ATOMS: atom_id res chain seq x y z
N MET A 1 -17.75 5.64 -12.84
CA MET A 1 -17.22 4.99 -11.63
C MET A 1 -16.81 6.05 -10.62
N ASN A 2 -17.28 5.93 -9.40
CA ASN A 2 -17.04 6.96 -8.39
C ASN A 2 -15.67 6.75 -7.74
N TYR A 3 -14.65 7.53 -8.13
CA TYR A 3 -13.33 7.51 -7.50
C TYR A 3 -13.29 8.26 -6.16
N ASN A 4 -14.39 8.90 -5.76
CA ASN A 4 -14.46 9.71 -4.53
C ASN A 4 -14.26 8.90 -3.25
N GLU A 5 -14.41 7.57 -3.31
CA GLU A 5 -14.24 6.70 -2.15
C GLU A 5 -12.78 6.55 -1.69
N VAL A 6 -11.82 6.69 -2.61
CA VAL A 6 -10.39 6.45 -2.31
C VAL A 6 -9.58 7.72 -2.08
N TYR A 7 -10.12 8.90 -2.39
CA TYR A 7 -9.50 10.19 -2.11
C TYR A 7 -10.27 10.91 -1.01
N HIS A 8 -9.58 11.78 -0.26
CA HIS A 8 -10.26 12.68 0.67
C HIS A 8 -11.05 13.76 -0.08
N ASP A 9 -10.42 14.36 -1.08
CA ASP A 9 -11.05 15.26 -2.04
C ASP A 9 -10.40 15.09 -3.41
N ARG A 10 -11.12 14.44 -4.32
CA ARG A 10 -10.60 14.14 -5.64
C ARG A 10 -10.47 15.39 -6.52
N ASP A 11 -11.41 16.30 -6.44
CA ASP A 11 -11.47 17.43 -7.37
C ASP A 11 -10.36 18.43 -7.04
N ILE A 12 -10.15 18.72 -5.75
CA ILE A 12 -9.00 19.51 -5.29
C ILE A 12 -7.69 18.82 -5.68
N PHE A 13 -7.57 17.51 -5.44
CA PHE A 13 -6.37 16.77 -5.83
C PHE A 13 -6.04 16.89 -7.31
N VAL A 14 -7.05 16.76 -8.20
CA VAL A 14 -6.82 16.81 -9.65
C VAL A 14 -6.44 18.23 -10.11
N GLU A 15 -7.03 19.27 -9.51
CA GLU A 15 -6.69 20.67 -9.84
C GLU A 15 -5.28 21.03 -9.37
N ASP A 16 -4.97 20.77 -8.10
CA ASP A 16 -3.65 21.01 -7.53
C ASP A 16 -2.55 20.22 -8.22
N TYR A 17 -2.84 18.96 -8.60
CA TYR A 17 -1.91 18.12 -9.36
C TYR A 17 -1.57 18.74 -10.72
N LYS A 18 -2.56 19.30 -11.44
CA LYS A 18 -2.34 20.01 -12.71
C LYS A 18 -1.47 21.25 -12.52
N GLU A 19 -1.70 22.01 -11.45
CA GLU A 19 -0.90 23.19 -11.12
C GLU A 19 0.54 22.80 -10.78
N MET A 20 0.74 21.80 -9.94
CA MET A 20 2.06 21.25 -9.64
C MET A 20 2.80 20.83 -10.91
N ASN A 21 2.15 20.06 -11.77
CA ASN A 21 2.76 19.54 -13.00
C ASN A 21 3.15 20.65 -14.01
N ARG A 22 2.48 21.80 -13.97
CA ARG A 22 2.87 23.00 -14.75
C ARG A 22 4.06 23.73 -14.12
N SER A 23 4.20 23.66 -12.78
CA SER A 23 5.15 24.49 -12.02
C SER A 23 6.50 23.80 -11.80
N PHE A 24 6.57 22.45 -11.85
CA PHE A 24 7.77 21.68 -11.59
C PHE A 24 8.27 20.91 -12.80
N LYS A 25 9.49 21.21 -13.22
CA LYS A 25 10.31 20.32 -14.07
C LYS A 25 11.41 19.73 -13.21
N ILE A 26 11.16 18.59 -12.57
CA ILE A 26 12.16 17.89 -11.78
C ILE A 26 12.62 16.66 -12.55
N TYR A 27 13.92 16.56 -12.74
CA TYR A 27 14.57 15.37 -13.29
C TYR A 27 15.03 14.49 -12.14
N VAL A 28 14.34 13.38 -11.89
CA VAL A 28 14.78 12.34 -10.95
C VAL A 28 15.23 11.13 -11.75
N TYR A 29 16.48 10.68 -11.50
CA TYR A 29 16.97 9.44 -12.08
C TYR A 29 16.39 8.27 -11.30
N PRO A 30 15.59 7.41 -11.92
CA PRO A 30 15.08 6.22 -11.25
C PRO A 30 16.25 5.27 -10.97
N HIS A 31 16.41 4.85 -9.71
CA HIS A 31 17.24 3.70 -9.40
C HIS A 31 16.69 2.47 -10.14
N ARG A 32 17.51 1.87 -10.99
CA ARG A 32 17.19 0.60 -11.64
C ARG A 32 16.93 -0.48 -10.56
N ARG A 33 15.71 -0.71 -10.21
CA ARG A 33 15.28 -2.03 -9.78
C ARG A 33 14.79 -2.73 -11.04
N ASN A 34 15.50 -3.77 -11.47
CA ASN A 34 14.91 -4.76 -12.37
C ASN A 34 13.71 -5.31 -11.63
N ASP A 35 12.51 -4.86 -11.98
CA ASP A 35 11.28 -5.42 -11.48
C ASP A 35 10.99 -6.69 -12.29
N PRO A 36 11.24 -7.91 -11.72
CA PRO A 36 10.94 -9.16 -12.41
C PRO A 36 9.43 -9.39 -12.58
N PHE A 37 8.58 -8.48 -12.06
CA PHE A 37 7.14 -8.62 -12.00
C PHE A 37 6.37 -7.75 -13.00
N ALA A 38 7.06 -6.99 -13.84
CA ALA A 38 6.43 -6.17 -14.90
C ALA A 38 5.57 -6.99 -15.88
N ASN A 39 5.67 -8.32 -15.86
CA ASN A 39 4.98 -9.22 -16.77
C ASN A 39 3.81 -10.03 -16.16
N VAL A 40 3.47 -9.86 -14.88
CA VAL A 40 2.26 -10.48 -14.31
C VAL A 40 1.10 -9.51 -14.47
N LEU A 41 0.66 -9.38 -15.68
CA LEU A 41 -0.33 -8.42 -16.14
C LEU A 41 -1.76 -8.88 -15.86
N LEU A 42 -2.45 -8.10 -15.04
CA LEU A 42 -3.79 -7.65 -15.46
C LEU A 42 -3.55 -6.46 -16.40
N PRO A 43 -4.22 -6.37 -17.56
CA PRO A 43 -4.01 -5.28 -18.51
C PRO A 43 -4.18 -3.92 -17.82
N MET A 44 -3.15 -3.06 -17.92
CA MET A 44 -3.26 -1.68 -17.47
C MET A 44 -4.35 -1.00 -18.28
N GLY A 45 -5.38 -0.49 -17.59
CA GLY A 45 -6.42 0.33 -18.20
C GLY A 45 -7.85 -0.19 -18.14
N SER A 46 -8.10 -1.46 -17.84
CA SER A 46 -9.45 -1.95 -17.57
C SER A 46 -9.59 -2.30 -16.09
N GLU A 47 -10.50 -1.61 -15.40
CA GLU A 47 -10.92 -2.10 -14.10
C GLU A 47 -11.49 -3.51 -14.26
N PRO A 48 -11.03 -4.49 -13.47
CA PRO A 48 -11.60 -5.82 -13.55
C PRO A 48 -13.09 -5.72 -13.20
N GLY A 49 -13.94 -6.17 -14.10
CA GLY A 49 -15.38 -6.23 -13.83
C GLY A 49 -15.64 -7.05 -12.57
N VAL A 50 -16.77 -6.80 -11.90
CA VAL A 50 -17.15 -7.47 -10.63
C VAL A 50 -16.99 -9.00 -10.73
N ILE A 51 -17.33 -9.60 -11.86
CA ILE A 51 -17.19 -11.05 -12.11
C ILE A 51 -15.72 -11.50 -12.04
N MET A 52 -14.79 -10.71 -12.57
CA MET A 52 -13.36 -11.03 -12.51
C MET A 52 -12.82 -10.90 -11.09
N LEU A 53 -13.22 -9.86 -10.35
CA LEU A 53 -12.88 -9.70 -8.94
C LEU A 53 -13.36 -10.87 -8.10
N VAL A 54 -14.60 -11.30 -8.29
CA VAL A 54 -15.16 -12.47 -7.59
C VAL A 54 -14.35 -13.73 -7.91
N LYS A 55 -14.04 -14.00 -9.19
CA LYS A 55 -13.21 -15.16 -9.58
C LYS A 55 -11.83 -15.14 -8.96
N VAL A 56 -11.15 -13.98 -8.92
CA VAL A 56 -9.84 -13.82 -8.28
C VAL A 56 -9.96 -14.03 -6.78
N THR A 57 -11.01 -13.49 -6.15
CA THR A 57 -11.27 -13.64 -4.73
C THR A 57 -11.51 -15.08 -4.30
N LEU A 58 -12.26 -15.85 -5.09
CA LEU A 58 -12.53 -17.27 -4.81
C LEU A 58 -11.26 -18.14 -4.84
N ARG A 59 -10.20 -17.70 -5.50
CA ARG A 59 -8.88 -18.37 -5.48
C ARG A 59 -8.08 -18.11 -4.21
N ARG A 60 -8.43 -17.07 -3.41
CA ARG A 60 -7.74 -16.70 -2.18
C ARG A 60 -8.20 -17.57 -1.02
N LYS A 61 -7.48 -18.66 -0.79
CA LYS A 61 -7.83 -19.68 0.22
C LYS A 61 -7.41 -19.29 1.64
N LYS A 62 -6.36 -18.48 1.77
CA LYS A 62 -5.86 -18.04 3.08
C LYS A 62 -6.59 -16.78 3.52
N LEU A 63 -6.93 -16.71 4.80
CA LEU A 63 -7.51 -15.50 5.40
C LEU A 63 -6.47 -14.37 5.40
N ALA A 64 -5.29 -14.62 5.97
CA ALA A 64 -4.23 -13.62 6.03
C ALA A 64 -2.83 -14.23 5.84
N PHE A 65 -1.90 -13.38 5.40
CA PHE A 65 -0.51 -13.73 5.13
C PHE A 65 0.47 -12.73 5.75
N PHE A 66 1.51 -13.26 6.38
CA PHE A 66 2.71 -12.54 6.79
C PHE A 66 3.95 -13.41 6.58
N ALA A 67 4.98 -12.83 5.98
CA ALA A 67 6.32 -13.42 5.98
C ALA A 67 7.38 -12.36 6.24
N GLY A 68 8.30 -12.63 7.16
CA GLY A 68 9.37 -11.68 7.46
C GLY A 68 10.24 -12.08 8.63
N LYS A 69 11.40 -11.42 8.78
CA LYS A 69 12.29 -11.63 9.92
C LYS A 69 11.67 -11.11 11.21
N ILE A 70 11.99 -11.77 12.32
CA ILE A 70 11.67 -11.31 13.68
C ILE A 70 12.70 -10.22 14.04
N ASN A 71 12.35 -8.97 13.80
CA ASN A 71 13.18 -7.80 14.08
C ASN A 71 12.41 -6.72 14.86
N SER A 72 11.32 -7.10 15.49
CA SER A 72 10.55 -6.25 16.41
C SER A 72 9.70 -7.09 17.35
N PRO A 73 9.37 -6.58 18.56
CA PRO A 73 8.46 -7.25 19.49
C PRO A 73 7.07 -7.51 18.91
N VAL A 74 6.59 -6.62 18.00
CA VAL A 74 5.29 -6.76 17.35
C VAL A 74 5.27 -8.00 16.45
N ARG A 75 6.32 -8.23 15.65
CA ARG A 75 6.44 -9.41 14.79
C ARG A 75 6.61 -10.69 15.60
N GLU A 76 7.37 -10.62 16.69
CA GLU A 76 7.50 -11.74 17.62
C GLU A 76 6.14 -12.14 18.19
N LYS A 77 5.37 -11.15 18.68
CA LYS A 77 4.01 -11.37 19.19
C LYS A 77 3.07 -11.97 18.13
N LEU A 78 3.12 -11.46 16.90
CA LEU A 78 2.32 -12.01 15.80
C LEU A 78 2.62 -13.50 15.59
N LEU A 79 3.91 -13.84 15.50
CA LEU A 79 4.36 -15.23 15.27
C LEU A 79 4.07 -16.14 16.46
N GLN A 80 4.21 -15.67 17.70
CA GLN A 80 3.83 -16.43 18.89
C GLN A 80 2.36 -16.87 18.84
N VAL A 81 1.47 -15.98 18.39
CA VAL A 81 0.02 -16.26 18.37
C VAL A 81 -0.39 -17.06 17.13
N TRP A 82 0.16 -16.73 15.94
CA TRP A 82 -0.44 -17.16 14.66
C TRP A 82 0.43 -18.11 13.83
N ARG A 83 1.65 -18.43 14.20
CA ARG A 83 2.55 -19.29 13.40
C ARG A 83 1.98 -20.68 13.07
N ASN A 84 1.09 -21.20 13.88
CA ASN A 84 0.50 -22.53 13.73
C ASN A 84 -0.98 -22.50 13.33
N ASP A 85 -1.51 -21.31 12.96
CA ASP A 85 -2.91 -21.19 12.54
C ASP A 85 -3.09 -21.71 11.11
N THR A 86 -4.23 -22.30 10.82
CA THR A 86 -4.54 -22.91 9.51
C THR A 86 -5.03 -21.90 8.46
N GLU A 87 -5.57 -20.76 8.88
CA GLU A 87 -6.12 -19.74 7.99
C GLU A 87 -5.22 -18.50 7.88
N ILE A 88 -4.47 -18.19 8.96
CA ILE A 88 -3.50 -17.09 8.99
C ILE A 88 -2.11 -17.70 8.82
N PHE A 89 -1.50 -17.47 7.66
CA PHE A 89 -0.15 -17.95 7.39
C PHE A 89 0.88 -16.92 7.83
N ALA A 90 1.38 -17.07 9.07
CA ALA A 90 2.44 -16.24 9.63
C ALA A 90 3.76 -17.00 9.66
N HIS A 91 4.76 -16.57 8.87
CA HIS A 91 6.03 -17.26 8.69
C HIS A 91 7.24 -16.36 8.98
N SER A 92 8.27 -16.94 9.59
CA SER A 92 9.58 -16.31 9.76
C SER A 92 10.64 -17.07 8.97
N GLY A 93 11.48 -16.33 8.24
CA GLY A 93 12.55 -16.90 7.44
C GLY A 93 12.17 -17.07 5.96
N ARG A 94 12.88 -17.99 5.28
CA ARG A 94 12.71 -18.24 3.85
C ARG A 94 11.44 -19.04 3.59
N LEU A 95 10.62 -18.55 2.68
CA LEU A 95 9.43 -19.26 2.20
C LEU A 95 9.83 -20.44 1.29
N LYS A 96 9.04 -21.50 1.31
CA LYS A 96 9.15 -22.63 0.36
C LYS A 96 8.47 -22.31 -0.98
N THR A 97 7.44 -21.47 -0.97
CA THR A 97 6.68 -20.99 -2.13
C THR A 97 7.13 -19.58 -2.52
N PRO A 98 6.95 -19.15 -3.77
CA PRO A 98 7.18 -17.78 -4.18
C PRO A 98 6.34 -16.80 -3.35
N TYR A 99 6.93 -15.69 -2.95
CA TYR A 99 6.25 -14.66 -2.14
C TYR A 99 5.00 -14.10 -2.83
N ALA A 100 5.07 -13.94 -4.15
CA ALA A 100 3.95 -13.49 -4.98
C ALA A 100 2.73 -14.43 -4.90
N ASP A 101 2.96 -15.74 -4.89
CA ASP A 101 1.88 -16.74 -4.84
C ASP A 101 1.16 -16.68 -3.49
N GLU A 102 1.89 -16.40 -2.42
CA GLU A 102 1.32 -16.21 -1.10
C GLU A 102 0.43 -14.97 -1.04
N LEU A 103 0.87 -13.86 -1.64
CA LEU A 103 0.07 -12.62 -1.75
C LEU A 103 -1.19 -12.84 -2.59
N LEU A 104 -1.06 -13.53 -3.73
CA LEU A 104 -2.18 -13.89 -4.60
C LEU A 104 -3.16 -14.86 -3.95
N GLY A 105 -2.66 -15.74 -3.09
CA GLY A 105 -3.45 -16.77 -2.38
C GLY A 105 -4.16 -16.29 -1.12
N SER A 106 -3.90 -15.05 -0.67
CA SER A 106 -4.39 -14.52 0.61
C SER A 106 -5.38 -13.38 0.43
N LYS A 107 -6.41 -13.31 1.27
CA LYS A 107 -7.38 -12.20 1.27
C LYS A 107 -6.77 -10.92 1.86
N PHE A 108 -6.10 -11.06 3.00
CA PHE A 108 -5.49 -9.98 3.75
C PHE A 108 -3.98 -10.17 3.85
N CYS A 109 -3.21 -9.10 3.65
CA CYS A 109 -1.77 -9.12 3.72
C CYS A 109 -1.29 -8.22 4.85
N LEU A 110 -0.59 -8.84 5.84
CA LEU A 110 -0.24 -8.17 7.07
C LEU A 110 1.02 -7.32 6.90
N HIS A 111 0.89 -6.02 7.10
CA HIS A 111 1.99 -5.09 7.27
C HIS A 111 2.25 -4.92 8.76
N VAL A 112 3.30 -5.57 9.27
CA VAL A 112 3.63 -5.58 10.70
C VAL A 112 4.90 -4.78 10.93
N LYS A 113 4.83 -3.81 11.84
CA LYS A 113 5.95 -2.96 12.22
C LYS A 113 7.20 -3.80 12.49
N GLY A 114 8.27 -3.47 11.77
CA GLY A 114 9.59 -4.03 11.95
C GLY A 114 10.51 -3.04 12.67
N TYR A 115 11.83 -3.19 12.47
CA TYR A 115 12.81 -2.20 12.87
C TYR A 115 12.52 -0.86 12.18
N GLU A 116 12.35 -0.91 10.86
CA GLU A 116 11.77 0.20 10.09
C GLU A 116 10.28 -0.03 9.93
N VAL A 117 9.49 1.02 10.10
CA VAL A 117 8.04 0.96 9.96
C VAL A 117 7.67 0.92 8.49
N ASN A 118 8.34 1.74 7.66
CA ASN A 118 8.08 1.79 6.23
C ASN A 118 8.74 0.59 5.52
N THR A 119 7.92 -0.23 4.84
CA THR A 119 8.38 -1.38 4.07
C THR A 119 7.60 -1.51 2.77
N ALA A 120 8.19 -2.16 1.77
CA ALA A 120 7.55 -2.43 0.47
C ALA A 120 6.25 -3.26 0.56
N ARG A 121 5.93 -3.87 1.72
CA ARG A 121 4.78 -4.79 1.87
C ARG A 121 3.44 -4.17 1.52
N ILE A 122 3.26 -2.87 1.76
CA ILE A 122 2.00 -2.20 1.42
C ILE A 122 1.87 -2.12 -0.09
N ALA A 123 2.90 -1.63 -0.77
CA ALA A 123 2.94 -1.56 -2.23
C ALA A 123 2.80 -2.95 -2.86
N ASP A 124 3.49 -3.96 -2.32
CA ASP A 124 3.38 -5.36 -2.76
C ASP A 124 1.94 -5.88 -2.58
N SER A 125 1.32 -5.62 -1.43
CA SER A 125 -0.07 -6.05 -1.17
C SER A 125 -1.04 -5.44 -2.19
N LEU A 126 -0.94 -4.14 -2.42
CA LEU A 126 -1.76 -3.42 -3.39
C LEU A 126 -1.51 -3.92 -4.81
N TYR A 127 -0.25 -4.18 -5.17
CA TYR A 127 0.12 -4.69 -6.48
C TYR A 127 -0.55 -6.02 -6.80
N TYR A 128 -0.58 -6.95 -5.83
CA TYR A 128 -1.22 -8.26 -5.98
C TYR A 128 -2.71 -8.26 -5.62
N GLY A 129 -3.31 -7.11 -5.34
CA GLY A 129 -4.72 -6.98 -4.98
C GLY A 129 -5.09 -7.69 -3.69
N CYS A 130 -4.15 -7.83 -2.76
CA CYS A 130 -4.36 -8.30 -1.40
C CYS A 130 -4.68 -7.10 -0.52
N VAL A 131 -5.73 -7.17 0.31
CA VAL A 131 -6.11 -6.05 1.17
C VAL A 131 -5.07 -5.86 2.28
N PRO A 132 -4.39 -4.70 2.38
CA PRO A 132 -3.41 -4.45 3.42
C PRO A 132 -4.06 -4.39 4.81
N VAL A 133 -3.43 -5.04 5.79
CA VAL A 133 -3.76 -4.92 7.21
C VAL A 133 -2.56 -4.34 7.94
N ILE A 134 -2.71 -3.17 8.51
CA ILE A 134 -1.64 -2.39 9.12
C ILE A 134 -1.62 -2.68 10.62
N ILE A 135 -0.50 -3.24 11.10
CA ILE A 135 -0.25 -3.50 12.52
C ILE A 135 0.97 -2.68 12.95
N ALA A 136 0.73 -1.39 13.12
CA ALA A 136 1.77 -0.41 13.46
C ALA A 136 1.11 0.79 14.14
N ASP A 137 1.14 0.81 15.48
CA ASP A 137 0.58 1.92 16.24
C ASP A 137 1.35 3.23 15.94
N TYR A 138 0.61 4.33 15.84
CA TYR A 138 1.14 5.69 15.61
C TYR A 138 1.99 5.82 14.34
N HIS A 139 1.61 5.15 13.26
CA HIS A 139 2.30 5.23 11.98
C HIS A 139 1.38 5.72 10.88
N ASP A 140 1.76 6.85 10.29
CA ASP A 140 1.10 7.35 9.10
C ASP A 140 1.68 6.65 7.85
N LEU A 141 0.78 6.15 7.01
CA LEU A 141 1.15 5.57 5.74
C LEU A 141 1.48 6.67 4.72
N PRO A 142 2.29 6.37 3.70
CA PRO A 142 2.47 7.27 2.58
C PRO A 142 1.13 7.68 1.98
N PHE A 143 1.02 8.94 1.62
CA PHE A 143 -0.15 9.54 0.96
C PHE A 143 -1.43 9.61 1.84
N ALA A 144 -1.28 9.55 3.17
CA ALA A 144 -2.39 9.63 4.11
C ALA A 144 -3.16 10.96 4.01
N ASP A 145 -2.49 12.05 3.63
CA ASP A 145 -3.11 13.36 3.44
C ASP A 145 -3.95 13.44 2.14
N ILE A 146 -3.75 12.50 1.22
CA ILE A 146 -4.37 12.49 -0.11
C ILE A 146 -5.41 11.38 -0.23
N LEU A 147 -5.06 10.17 0.25
CA LEU A 147 -5.85 8.96 0.09
C LEU A 147 -6.62 8.61 1.36
N ASN A 148 -7.88 8.25 1.21
CA ASN A 148 -8.67 7.68 2.30
C ASN A 148 -8.23 6.22 2.54
N LEU A 149 -7.23 6.04 3.42
CA LEU A 149 -6.63 4.74 3.72
C LEU A 149 -7.65 3.70 4.18
N LYS A 150 -8.63 4.10 4.98
CA LYS A 150 -9.68 3.21 5.51
C LYS A 150 -10.58 2.63 4.42
N SER A 151 -10.57 3.20 3.22
CA SER A 151 -11.34 2.69 2.10
C SER A 151 -10.73 1.45 1.44
N PHE A 152 -9.43 1.16 1.68
CA PHE A 152 -8.71 0.05 1.04
C PHE A 152 -7.75 -0.70 1.97
N SER A 153 -7.61 -0.30 3.24
CA SER A 153 -6.80 -0.98 4.24
C SER A 153 -7.54 -1.10 5.58
N ILE A 154 -7.00 -1.93 6.47
CA ILE A 154 -7.53 -2.16 7.81
C ILE A 154 -6.43 -1.87 8.81
N ASP A 155 -6.70 -1.02 9.80
CA ASP A 155 -5.80 -0.78 10.91
C ASP A 155 -6.14 -1.71 12.07
N VAL A 156 -5.13 -2.36 12.63
CA VAL A 156 -5.25 -3.23 13.80
C VAL A 156 -4.21 -2.80 14.84
N ALA A 157 -4.67 -2.47 16.04
CA ALA A 157 -3.76 -2.11 17.11
C ALA A 157 -2.85 -3.30 17.48
N THR A 158 -1.62 -3.01 17.89
CA THR A 158 -0.66 -4.05 18.29
C THR A 158 -1.19 -4.93 19.42
N LEU A 159 -2.00 -4.36 20.32
CA LEU A 159 -2.64 -5.10 21.41
C LEU A 159 -3.70 -6.09 20.92
N ASP A 160 -4.31 -5.83 19.77
CA ASP A 160 -5.37 -6.64 19.17
C ASP A 160 -4.87 -7.79 18.31
N ILE A 161 -3.56 -8.01 18.22
CA ILE A 161 -2.99 -9.16 17.51
C ILE A 161 -3.66 -10.49 17.87
N PRO A 162 -3.97 -10.82 19.15
CA PRO A 162 -4.69 -12.05 19.49
C PRO A 162 -6.09 -12.13 18.92
N LEU A 163 -6.72 -11.00 18.62
CA LEU A 163 -8.08 -10.89 18.09
C LEU A 163 -8.10 -10.79 16.55
N LEU A 164 -6.95 -10.79 15.89
CA LEU A 164 -6.78 -10.53 14.45
C LEU A 164 -7.75 -11.38 13.60
N LYS A 165 -7.83 -12.67 13.83
CA LYS A 165 -8.74 -13.57 13.09
C LYS A 165 -10.21 -13.17 13.26
N LYS A 166 -10.62 -12.81 14.47
CA LYS A 166 -11.98 -12.35 14.76
C LYS A 166 -12.26 -11.01 14.06
N ILE A 167 -11.29 -10.09 14.05
CA ILE A 167 -11.43 -8.79 13.38
C ILE A 167 -11.59 -9.01 11.87
N LEU A 168 -10.73 -9.82 11.24
CA LEU A 168 -10.78 -10.05 9.80
C LEU A 168 -12.03 -10.81 9.33
N LYS A 169 -12.56 -11.71 10.17
CA LYS A 169 -13.81 -12.44 9.89
C LYS A 169 -15.09 -11.62 10.11
N ARG A 170 -15.01 -10.40 10.63
CA ARG A 170 -16.17 -9.50 10.73
C ARG A 170 -16.58 -8.91 9.39
N PHE A 171 -15.64 -8.78 8.47
CA PHE A 171 -15.94 -8.24 7.14
C PHE A 171 -16.80 -9.23 6.36
N SER A 172 -17.96 -8.78 5.93
CA SER A 172 -18.78 -9.50 4.98
C SER A 172 -18.03 -9.68 3.65
N PHE A 173 -18.54 -10.54 2.80
CA PHE A 173 -17.93 -10.74 1.48
C PHE A 173 -17.98 -9.47 0.64
N GLU A 174 -19.06 -8.71 0.73
CA GLU A 174 -19.28 -7.45 0.01
C GLU A 174 -18.31 -6.37 0.50
N GLU A 175 -18.15 -6.20 1.81
CA GLU A 175 -17.20 -5.26 2.40
C GLU A 175 -15.76 -5.61 2.00
N TYR A 176 -15.41 -6.89 2.04
CA TYR A 176 -14.10 -7.33 1.57
C TYR A 176 -13.87 -7.02 0.07
N LEU A 177 -14.87 -7.29 -0.80
CA LEU A 177 -14.78 -6.96 -2.22
C LEU A 177 -14.64 -5.45 -2.47
N MET A 178 -15.30 -4.64 -1.65
CA MET A 178 -15.15 -3.18 -1.72
C MET A 178 -13.73 -2.74 -1.37
N LEU A 179 -13.18 -3.22 -0.25
CA LEU A 179 -11.79 -2.96 0.12
C LEU A 179 -10.81 -3.41 -0.96
N GLN A 180 -10.99 -4.61 -1.51
CA GLN A 180 -10.14 -5.15 -2.56
C GLN A 180 -10.22 -4.34 -3.86
N ARG A 181 -11.41 -3.92 -4.28
CA ARG A 181 -11.60 -3.05 -5.44
C ARG A 181 -10.87 -1.72 -5.25
N ASN A 182 -11.01 -1.11 -4.08
CA ASN A 182 -10.37 0.14 -3.78
C ASN A 182 -8.85 -0.01 -3.70
N ALA A 183 -8.33 -1.11 -3.12
CA ALA A 183 -6.90 -1.45 -3.15
C ALA A 183 -6.35 -1.53 -4.58
N LEU A 184 -7.10 -2.13 -5.51
CA LEU A 184 -6.72 -2.17 -6.92
C LEU A 184 -6.78 -0.79 -7.61
N LYS A 185 -7.72 0.09 -7.23
CA LYS A 185 -7.80 1.46 -7.74
C LYS A 185 -6.60 2.31 -7.35
N VAL A 186 -6.18 2.24 -6.08
CA VAL A 186 -5.06 3.03 -5.56
C VAL A 186 -3.70 2.46 -5.93
N ARG A 187 -3.63 1.23 -6.42
CA ARG A 187 -2.39 0.52 -6.74
C ARG A 187 -1.41 1.37 -7.57
N LYS A 188 -1.92 2.10 -8.58
CA LYS A 188 -1.10 2.96 -9.45
C LYS A 188 -0.29 4.01 -8.68
N HIS A 189 -0.82 4.52 -7.57
CA HIS A 189 -0.17 5.54 -6.74
C HIS A 189 1.01 5.01 -5.93
N PHE A 190 1.16 3.70 -5.83
CA PHE A 190 2.26 3.02 -5.14
C PHE A 190 3.24 2.34 -6.09
N GLN A 191 3.05 2.48 -7.42
CA GLN A 191 3.92 1.91 -8.43
C GLN A 191 4.95 2.93 -8.92
N TRP A 192 6.21 2.48 -9.01
CA TRP A 192 7.30 3.24 -9.59
C TRP A 192 7.55 2.76 -11.02
N HIS A 193 7.55 3.69 -11.97
CA HIS A 193 7.87 3.41 -13.37
C HIS A 193 9.26 3.93 -13.74
N LEU A 194 9.89 3.33 -14.74
CA LEU A 194 11.19 3.79 -15.26
C LEU A 194 11.11 5.22 -15.81
N SER A 195 10.00 5.54 -16.46
CA SER A 195 9.60 6.89 -16.83
C SER A 195 8.35 7.20 -16.06
N PRO A 196 8.28 8.30 -15.29
CA PRO A 196 7.11 8.65 -14.50
C PRO A 196 5.85 8.71 -15.35
N VAL A 197 4.76 8.15 -14.83
CA VAL A 197 3.44 8.13 -15.42
C VAL A 197 2.49 8.92 -14.53
N ASP A 198 1.55 9.63 -15.10
CA ASP A 198 0.59 10.45 -14.34
C ASP A 198 -0.02 9.67 -13.17
N TYR A 199 0.07 10.29 -11.99
CA TYR A 199 -0.45 9.76 -10.73
C TYR A 199 0.26 8.50 -10.20
N ASP A 200 1.44 8.16 -10.69
CA ASP A 200 2.26 7.10 -10.11
C ASP A 200 2.94 7.53 -8.79
N ALA A 201 3.73 6.64 -8.18
CA ALA A 201 4.38 6.92 -6.90
C ALA A 201 5.32 8.13 -6.96
N PHE A 202 5.98 8.39 -8.09
CA PHE A 202 6.81 9.56 -8.27
C PHE A 202 6.01 10.85 -8.13
N TYR A 203 4.93 10.97 -8.89
CA TYR A 203 4.08 12.16 -8.85
C TYR A 203 3.33 12.30 -7.54
N MET A 204 2.97 11.20 -6.87
CA MET A 204 2.34 11.27 -5.54
C MET A 204 3.30 11.83 -4.50
N VAL A 205 4.57 11.43 -4.52
CA VAL A 205 5.61 12.01 -3.65
C VAL A 205 5.81 13.49 -3.96
N MET A 206 5.87 13.86 -5.25
CA MET A 206 5.99 15.27 -5.65
C MET A 206 4.81 16.10 -5.17
N TYR A 207 3.60 15.53 -5.23
CA TYR A 207 2.40 16.20 -4.76
C TYR A 207 2.39 16.38 -3.23
N GLU A 208 2.81 15.39 -2.45
CA GLU A 208 3.00 15.57 -0.99
C GLU A 208 4.00 16.68 -0.66
N LEU A 209 5.11 16.76 -1.39
CA LEU A 209 6.08 17.84 -1.23
C LEU A 209 5.47 19.20 -1.61
N TRP A 210 4.66 19.22 -2.68
CA TRP A 210 3.93 20.43 -3.08
C TRP A 210 2.97 20.90 -2.00
N LEU A 211 2.19 20.02 -1.39
CA LEU A 211 1.29 20.37 -0.29
C LEU A 211 2.04 20.99 0.90
N ARG A 212 3.26 20.50 1.16
CA ARG A 212 4.10 20.96 2.28
C ARG A 212 4.98 22.17 1.94
N ARG A 213 4.95 22.71 0.70
CA ARG A 213 5.83 23.81 0.26
C ARG A 213 5.74 25.05 1.11
N SER A 214 4.58 25.36 1.65
CA SER A 214 4.37 26.54 2.49
C SER A 214 4.89 26.38 3.93
N SER A 215 5.11 25.15 4.39
CA SER A 215 5.66 24.85 5.72
C SER A 215 7.20 24.82 5.74
N VAL A 216 7.84 24.71 4.57
CA VAL A 216 9.31 24.76 4.43
C VAL A 216 9.76 26.21 4.29
N ARG A 217 10.09 26.85 5.42
CA ARG A 217 10.77 28.16 5.40
C ARG A 217 12.26 27.91 5.17
N LEU A 218 12.77 28.26 3.98
CA LEU A 218 14.20 28.33 3.76
C LEU A 218 14.73 29.56 4.58
N PRO A 219 15.85 29.43 5.32
CA PRO A 219 16.49 30.56 5.94
C PRO A 219 16.83 31.59 4.86
N SER A 220 16.50 32.83 5.08
CA SER A 220 16.74 33.95 4.12
C SER A 220 18.22 34.12 3.72
N ASN A 221 19.16 33.46 4.38
CA ASN A 221 20.61 33.56 4.14
C ASN A 221 21.16 32.44 3.24
N ALA A 222 20.30 31.56 2.68
CA ALA A 222 20.77 30.45 1.82
C ALA A 222 21.26 30.89 0.44
N PHE A 223 21.12 32.17 0.06
CA PHE A 223 21.53 32.72 -1.25
C PHE A 223 22.52 33.88 -1.09
N VAL A 224 23.52 33.73 -0.26
CA VAL A 224 24.70 34.63 -0.36
C VAL A 224 25.57 34.06 -1.48
N HIS A 225 25.50 34.67 -2.66
CA HIS A 225 26.49 34.45 -3.69
C HIS A 225 27.87 34.88 -3.16
N PRO A 226 28.89 34.01 -3.20
CA PRO A 226 30.26 34.49 -3.00
C PRO A 226 30.62 35.39 -4.18
N ASN A 227 31.05 36.59 -3.88
CA ASN A 227 31.66 37.53 -4.81
C ASN A 227 32.93 36.93 -5.41
#